data_7b9066bc93e5945413dcf9bf0e1b9046
#
_entry.id   7b9066bc93e5945413dcf9bf0e1b9046
#
_cell.length_a   1.000
_cell.length_b   1.000
_cell.length_c   1.000
_cell.angle_alpha   90.00
_cell.angle_beta   90.00
_cell.angle_gamma   90.00
#
_symmetry.space_group_name_H-M   'P 1'
#
loop_
_entity.id
_entity.type
_entity.pdbx_description
1 polymer ?
#
loop_
_entity_poly.entity_id
_entity_poly.type
_entity_poly.pdbx_seq_one_letter_code
_entity_poly.pdbx_strand_id
1 'polypeptide(L)'
;MTVSRRRFIQWTAAITALAPRGLRAAEPRGYRAELLPSQKEVWDQQVWMARLGPKYTGNPAHATFVDFLASSMQALGLEVQRDRYTFDRWEASGQPTIASKGRRFDVSSYFPYSGSTGAEGTTGELVYAGSNPRFDLSGVRGKVALVDFTINTRDWAHQYQAWGIHPPTETFPSASRPARGAINDLTPFQTAGAVAVIIRWLDVSPMNAADQYTPFSRPPQNIPGVYVGRDVGARLRALAGTGVRVTVVLEAETTADAPTETIVATLPGASDDDIVMLNTHTDGPNATEENGALGLVALAKYFSKIPRAERRRSLVFPMTTGHFAGPWVPSIRGFIQKNPDLIKKTVAAVTVEHLGCREWLDEVATGGAIGYRDTGRMEWSVAITPSKPMANLLVDAVQGSLDRAGVVNPVKGGFLGEGSSLSRAGIPTIGYIPQPNYLLAGPADGCIEKLSPELMHSQIEVFAKLVHRINGLTAAELRA
;
A
#
# COMPACT_ATOMS: atom_id res chain seq x y z
N MET A 1 -52.83 -19.76 35.16
CA MET A 1 -51.85 -20.71 35.75
C MET A 1 -50.45 -20.18 35.51
N THR A 2 -49.89 -19.67 36.57
CA THR A 2 -48.57 -19.10 36.70
C THR A 2 -47.51 -20.20 36.73
N VAL A 3 -46.49 -20.18 35.86
CA VAL A 3 -45.29 -21.00 36.01
C VAL A 3 -44.06 -20.13 35.99
N SER A 4 -43.48 -20.16 37.11
CA SER A 4 -42.31 -19.62 37.76
C SER A 4 -41.01 -19.55 36.91
N ARG A 5 -40.35 -18.38 37.00
CA ARG A 5 -38.94 -18.17 36.73
C ARG A 5 -38.09 -18.93 37.75
N ARG A 6 -37.22 -19.83 37.31
CA ARG A 6 -36.08 -20.30 38.14
C ARG A 6 -34.87 -20.62 37.31
N ARG A 7 -33.80 -19.79 37.51
CA ARG A 7 -32.37 -20.09 37.61
C ARG A 7 -31.73 -20.90 36.48
N PHE A 8 -31.14 -20.16 35.53
CA PHE A 8 -30.02 -20.68 34.75
C PHE A 8 -28.75 -20.35 35.54
N ILE A 9 -28.13 -21.38 36.10
CA ILE A 9 -26.85 -21.32 36.80
C ILE A 9 -25.75 -21.16 35.74
N GLN A 10 -25.02 -20.06 35.85
CA GLN A 10 -23.78 -19.81 35.12
C GLN A 10 -22.72 -20.86 35.55
N TRP A 11 -22.36 -21.70 34.62
CA TRP A 11 -21.09 -22.40 34.64
C TRP A 11 -20.15 -21.69 33.66
N THR A 12 -19.42 -20.70 34.17
CA THR A 12 -18.22 -20.18 33.52
C THR A 12 -17.11 -21.21 33.78
N ALA A 13 -17.01 -22.22 32.95
CA ALA A 13 -15.80 -23.01 32.85
C ALA A 13 -14.76 -22.18 32.14
N ALA A 14 -13.79 -21.64 32.88
CA ALA A 14 -12.57 -21.12 32.33
C ALA A 14 -11.82 -22.27 31.64
N ILE A 15 -12.10 -22.46 30.36
CA ILE A 15 -11.21 -23.28 29.51
C ILE A 15 -10.00 -22.40 29.25
N THR A 16 -9.00 -22.51 30.11
CA THR A 16 -7.63 -22.10 29.79
C THR A 16 -7.19 -23.07 28.67
N ALA A 17 -7.43 -22.68 27.43
CA ALA A 17 -6.87 -23.37 26.27
C ALA A 17 -5.37 -23.24 26.38
N LEU A 18 -4.72 -24.30 26.85
CA LEU A 18 -3.30 -24.53 26.60
C LEU A 18 -3.15 -24.67 25.09
N ALA A 19 -2.97 -23.55 24.41
CA ALA A 19 -2.48 -23.57 23.03
C ALA A 19 -1.18 -24.40 23.07
N PRO A 20 -1.00 -25.35 22.15
CA PRO A 20 0.26 -26.07 22.07
C PRO A 20 1.35 -25.02 21.95
N ARG A 21 2.30 -25.00 22.89
CA ARG A 21 3.52 -24.21 22.77
C ARG A 21 4.28 -24.76 21.57
N GLY A 22 3.91 -24.28 20.37
CA GLY A 22 4.75 -24.45 19.20
C GLY A 22 6.15 -23.97 19.58
N LEU A 23 7.16 -24.72 19.22
CA LEU A 23 8.56 -24.38 19.42
C LEU A 23 8.77 -22.95 18.90
N ARG A 24 8.81 -21.95 19.79
CA ARG A 24 9.20 -20.59 19.42
C ARG A 24 10.64 -20.68 18.91
N ALA A 25 10.88 -20.14 17.72
CA ALA A 25 12.24 -19.98 17.28
C ALA A 25 13.04 -19.22 18.35
N ALA A 26 14.27 -19.67 18.63
CA ALA A 26 15.11 -19.00 19.60
C ALA A 26 15.31 -17.52 19.23
N GLU A 27 15.28 -16.65 20.24
CA GLU A 27 15.57 -15.24 20.05
C GLU A 27 16.93 -15.07 19.34
N PRO A 28 17.05 -14.19 18.34
CA PRO A 28 18.31 -14.03 17.64
C PRO A 28 19.36 -13.40 18.55
N ARG A 29 20.60 -13.84 18.40
CA ARG A 29 21.73 -13.32 19.16
C ARG A 29 21.84 -11.80 19.00
N GLY A 30 21.95 -11.08 20.13
CA GLY A 30 22.09 -9.64 20.16
C GLY A 30 20.78 -8.85 20.08
N TYR A 31 19.64 -9.51 19.90
CA TYR A 31 18.33 -8.85 20.00
C TYR A 31 18.06 -8.45 21.46
N ARG A 32 17.51 -7.25 21.66
CA ARG A 32 17.22 -6.62 22.96
C ARG A 32 15.87 -5.91 22.89
N ALA A 33 14.81 -6.57 23.38
CA ALA A 33 13.44 -6.02 23.30
C ALA A 33 13.30 -4.66 23.98
N GLU A 34 14.05 -4.41 25.05
CA GLU A 34 14.03 -3.17 25.82
C GLU A 34 14.56 -1.95 25.05
N LEU A 35 15.26 -2.15 23.93
CA LEU A 35 15.74 -1.06 23.07
C LEU A 35 14.69 -0.59 22.05
N LEU A 36 13.61 -1.37 21.84
CA LEU A 36 12.55 -0.95 20.93
C LEU A 36 11.91 0.36 21.40
N PRO A 37 11.51 1.26 20.48
CA PRO A 37 10.60 2.35 20.82
C PRO A 37 9.31 1.79 21.42
N SER A 38 8.69 2.50 22.35
CA SER A 38 7.40 2.06 22.86
C SER A 38 6.31 2.08 21.77
N GLN A 39 5.32 1.20 21.89
CA GLN A 39 4.14 1.19 21.01
C GLN A 39 3.50 2.59 20.95
N LYS A 40 3.38 3.27 22.09
CA LYS A 40 2.79 4.60 22.16
C LYS A 40 3.57 5.61 21.33
N GLU A 41 4.90 5.60 21.40
CA GLU A 41 5.75 6.52 20.65
C GLU A 41 5.60 6.32 19.14
N VAL A 42 5.61 5.08 18.67
CA VAL A 42 5.41 4.76 17.25
C VAL A 42 4.01 5.18 16.80
N TRP A 43 3.01 4.92 17.62
CA TRP A 43 1.62 5.26 17.30
C TRP A 43 1.34 6.76 17.30
N ASP A 44 1.96 7.53 18.19
CA ASP A 44 1.85 8.99 18.18
C ASP A 44 2.36 9.59 16.86
N GLN A 45 3.48 9.05 16.32
CA GLN A 45 4.01 9.44 15.01
C GLN A 45 3.06 9.03 13.87
N GLN A 46 2.48 7.84 13.94
CA GLN A 46 1.49 7.35 12.99
C GLN A 46 0.24 8.25 12.93
N VAL A 47 -0.28 8.64 14.09
CA VAL A 47 -1.42 9.57 14.18
C VAL A 47 -1.07 10.95 13.66
N TRP A 48 0.15 11.45 13.97
CA TRP A 48 0.63 12.72 13.42
C TRP A 48 0.71 12.68 11.90
N MET A 49 1.30 11.62 11.32
CA MET A 49 1.41 11.43 9.88
C MET A 49 0.03 11.38 9.21
N ALA A 50 -0.94 10.66 9.79
CA ALA A 50 -2.30 10.58 9.27
C ALA A 50 -2.97 11.96 9.15
N ARG A 51 -2.71 12.87 10.10
CA ARG A 51 -3.26 14.24 10.11
C ARG A 51 -2.72 15.15 9.02
N LEU A 52 -1.63 14.78 8.36
CA LEU A 52 -1.13 15.52 7.20
C LEU A 52 -2.04 15.38 5.97
N GLY A 53 -2.95 14.41 5.99
CA GLY A 53 -3.77 14.04 4.84
C GLY A 53 -2.99 13.26 3.78
N PRO A 54 -3.50 13.17 2.54
CA PRO A 54 -2.81 12.52 1.43
C PRO A 54 -1.44 13.16 1.13
N LYS A 55 -0.43 12.32 1.04
CA LYS A 55 0.98 12.70 0.80
C LYS A 55 1.38 12.29 -0.62
N TYR A 56 0.66 12.81 -1.62
CA TYR A 56 1.03 12.56 -3.01
C TYR A 56 2.40 13.15 -3.31
N THR A 57 3.16 12.50 -4.18
CA THR A 57 4.54 12.88 -4.51
C THR A 57 4.68 14.39 -4.71
N GLY A 58 5.55 15.03 -3.95
CA GLY A 58 5.89 16.45 -4.09
C GLY A 58 4.81 17.45 -3.64
N ASN A 59 3.71 17.01 -3.02
CA ASN A 59 2.77 17.95 -2.42
C ASN A 59 3.27 18.46 -1.05
N PRO A 60 2.67 19.53 -0.48
CA PRO A 60 3.13 20.09 0.79
C PRO A 60 3.10 19.11 1.97
N ALA A 61 2.10 18.22 2.02
CA ALA A 61 2.01 17.20 3.07
C ALA A 61 3.15 16.18 2.97
N HIS A 62 3.49 15.75 1.74
CA HIS A 62 4.61 14.87 1.48
C HIS A 62 5.95 15.55 1.83
N ALA A 63 6.17 16.81 1.44
CA ALA A 63 7.38 17.54 1.80
C ALA A 63 7.55 17.64 3.33
N THR A 64 6.47 17.93 4.07
CA THR A 64 6.47 17.96 5.54
C THR A 64 6.84 16.59 6.13
N PHE A 65 6.32 15.50 5.56
CA PHE A 65 6.65 14.15 6.01
C PHE A 65 8.12 13.80 5.72
N VAL A 66 8.62 14.10 4.54
CA VAL A 66 10.04 13.89 4.17
C VAL A 66 10.98 14.65 5.10
N ASP A 67 10.66 15.90 5.44
CA ASP A 67 11.45 16.71 6.39
C ASP A 67 11.44 16.12 7.80
N PHE A 68 10.30 15.62 8.25
CA PHE A 68 10.21 14.90 9.52
C PHE A 68 11.09 13.64 9.54
N LEU A 69 11.07 12.83 8.46
CA LEU A 69 11.88 11.61 8.35
C LEU A 69 13.38 11.95 8.38
N ALA A 70 13.82 12.93 7.58
CA ALA A 70 15.21 13.35 7.54
C ALA A 70 15.69 13.85 8.90
N SER A 71 14.91 14.72 9.55
CA SER A 71 15.23 15.28 10.87
C SER A 71 15.27 14.20 11.95
N SER A 72 14.34 13.23 11.89
CA SER A 72 14.31 12.09 12.82
C SER A 72 15.57 11.24 12.70
N MET A 73 16.00 10.90 11.48
CA MET A 73 17.22 10.12 11.26
C MET A 73 18.48 10.89 11.69
N GLN A 74 18.56 12.19 11.42
CA GLN A 74 19.67 13.03 11.88
C GLN A 74 19.74 13.12 13.41
N ALA A 75 18.60 13.26 14.09
CA ALA A 75 18.54 13.30 15.55
C ALA A 75 19.01 12.01 16.21
N LEU A 76 18.96 10.87 15.50
CA LEU A 76 19.52 9.59 15.94
C LEU A 76 21.02 9.42 15.62
N GLY A 77 21.65 10.44 15.03
CA GLY A 77 23.08 10.43 14.67
C GLY A 77 23.39 9.69 13.38
N LEU A 78 22.41 9.45 12.50
CA LEU A 78 22.66 8.89 11.18
C LEU A 78 23.16 9.96 10.22
N GLU A 79 24.01 9.57 9.28
CA GLU A 79 24.34 10.39 8.12
C GLU A 79 23.15 10.38 7.16
N VAL A 80 22.66 11.57 6.79
CA VAL A 80 21.47 11.72 5.93
C VAL A 80 21.83 12.47 4.66
N GLN A 81 21.65 11.79 3.53
CA GLN A 81 21.72 12.36 2.20
C GLN A 81 20.30 12.63 1.69
N ARG A 82 20.09 13.73 0.94
CA ARG A 82 18.84 14.10 0.29
C ARG A 82 19.07 14.18 -1.22
N ASP A 83 18.44 13.29 -1.98
CA ASP A 83 18.49 13.27 -3.43
C ASP A 83 17.26 13.98 -3.99
N ARG A 84 17.48 15.11 -4.65
CA ARG A 84 16.44 15.97 -5.19
C ARG A 84 16.04 15.55 -6.59
N TYR A 85 14.73 15.69 -6.86
CA TYR A 85 14.07 15.50 -8.15
C TYR A 85 13.09 16.65 -8.38
N THR A 86 12.80 16.94 -9.64
CA THR A 86 11.68 17.81 -10.05
C THR A 86 10.84 17.09 -11.09
N PHE A 87 9.55 17.37 -11.14
CA PHE A 87 8.63 16.80 -12.11
C PHE A 87 7.37 17.66 -12.21
N ASP A 88 6.59 17.47 -13.29
CA ASP A 88 5.31 18.13 -13.45
C ASP A 88 4.26 17.39 -12.62
N ARG A 89 3.92 17.96 -11.44
CA ARG A 89 2.96 17.36 -10.50
C ARG A 89 1.54 17.66 -10.92
N TRP A 90 0.80 16.60 -11.23
CA TRP A 90 -0.64 16.66 -11.43
C TRP A 90 -1.37 16.44 -10.11
N GLU A 91 -2.41 17.23 -9.84
CA GLU A 91 -3.26 17.10 -8.66
C GLU A 91 -4.68 17.55 -8.97
N ALA A 92 -5.70 16.78 -8.54
CA ALA A 92 -7.09 17.20 -8.66
C ALA A 92 -7.36 18.36 -7.69
N SER A 93 -8.00 19.43 -8.17
CA SER A 93 -8.26 20.66 -7.40
C SER A 93 -9.61 20.65 -6.69
N GLY A 94 -10.31 19.52 -6.63
CA GLY A 94 -11.60 19.40 -5.94
C GLY A 94 -12.25 18.05 -6.16
N GLN A 95 -13.47 17.90 -5.60
CA GLN A 95 -14.27 16.70 -5.82
C GLN A 95 -14.90 16.76 -7.22
N PRO A 96 -14.72 15.73 -8.05
CA PRO A 96 -15.33 15.67 -9.38
C PRO A 96 -16.85 15.57 -9.26
N THR A 97 -17.54 16.02 -10.31
CA THR A 97 -19.01 15.95 -10.34
C THR A 97 -19.54 15.37 -11.66
N ILE A 98 -20.70 14.74 -11.57
CA ILE A 98 -21.48 14.34 -12.76
C ILE A 98 -22.85 14.99 -12.62
N ALA A 99 -23.33 15.64 -13.69
CA ALA A 99 -24.64 16.26 -13.72
C ALA A 99 -25.40 15.95 -15.00
N SER A 100 -26.75 15.89 -14.93
CA SER A 100 -27.65 15.78 -16.08
C SER A 100 -29.00 16.39 -15.75
N LYS A 101 -29.51 17.28 -16.60
CA LYS A 101 -30.81 17.93 -16.45
C LYS A 101 -31.05 18.51 -15.07
N GLY A 102 -30.05 19.20 -14.49
CA GLY A 102 -30.11 19.78 -13.14
C GLY A 102 -29.96 18.80 -11.98
N ARG A 103 -29.85 17.50 -12.22
CA ARG A 103 -29.59 16.48 -11.22
C ARG A 103 -28.11 16.19 -11.12
N ARG A 104 -27.56 16.12 -9.90
CA ARG A 104 -26.20 15.66 -9.62
C ARG A 104 -26.18 14.17 -9.27
N PHE A 105 -25.06 13.51 -9.60
CA PHE A 105 -24.75 12.13 -9.26
C PHE A 105 -23.48 12.10 -8.45
N ASP A 106 -23.45 11.32 -7.37
CA ASP A 106 -22.31 11.20 -6.50
C ASP A 106 -21.16 10.50 -7.23
N VAL A 107 -19.97 11.06 -7.15
CA VAL A 107 -18.74 10.50 -7.70
C VAL A 107 -17.96 9.91 -6.54
N SER A 108 -17.49 8.67 -6.68
CA SER A 108 -16.72 7.99 -5.62
C SER A 108 -15.27 8.43 -5.59
N SER A 109 -14.67 8.62 -6.77
CA SER A 109 -13.29 9.07 -6.91
C SER A 109 -13.02 9.48 -8.37
N TYR A 110 -11.80 9.87 -8.66
CA TYR A 110 -11.32 10.20 -10.00
C TYR A 110 -10.22 9.24 -10.46
N PHE A 111 -10.00 9.22 -11.76
CA PHE A 111 -8.86 8.51 -12.34
C PHE A 111 -7.63 9.45 -12.26
N PRO A 112 -6.61 9.11 -11.47
CA PRO A 112 -5.42 9.93 -11.33
C PRO A 112 -4.70 10.15 -12.67
N TYR A 113 -4.12 11.31 -12.84
CA TYR A 113 -3.42 11.73 -14.07
C TYR A 113 -4.31 11.76 -15.34
N SER A 114 -5.63 11.76 -15.18
CA SER A 114 -6.55 11.94 -16.32
C SER A 114 -6.70 13.41 -16.72
N GLY A 115 -7.35 13.68 -17.86
CA GLY A 115 -7.51 15.01 -18.38
C GLY A 115 -8.36 15.91 -17.48
N SER A 116 -7.98 17.16 -17.32
CA SER A 116 -8.80 18.19 -16.67
C SER A 116 -9.88 18.71 -17.64
N THR A 117 -11.08 19.02 -17.09
CA THR A 117 -12.20 19.57 -17.88
C THR A 117 -12.35 21.08 -17.77
N GLY A 118 -11.69 21.72 -16.81
CA GLY A 118 -12.07 23.03 -16.32
C GLY A 118 -13.41 23.02 -15.56
N ALA A 119 -13.86 24.17 -15.02
CA ALA A 119 -15.04 24.30 -14.17
C ALA A 119 -16.36 24.03 -14.92
N GLU A 120 -16.44 24.34 -16.22
CA GLU A 120 -17.64 24.10 -17.03
C GLU A 120 -17.85 22.61 -17.35
N GLY A 121 -16.83 21.81 -17.20
CA GLY A 121 -16.86 20.37 -17.45
C GLY A 121 -16.94 20.01 -18.94
N THR A 122 -16.99 18.72 -19.20
CA THR A 122 -17.17 18.15 -20.54
C THR A 122 -18.55 17.50 -20.65
N THR A 123 -19.31 17.87 -21.69
CA THR A 123 -20.70 17.40 -21.89
C THR A 123 -20.83 16.55 -23.13
N GLY A 124 -21.38 15.35 -22.99
CA GLY A 124 -21.70 14.43 -24.10
C GLY A 124 -22.95 13.60 -23.84
N GLU A 125 -23.48 12.98 -24.89
CA GLU A 125 -24.51 11.94 -24.75
C GLU A 125 -23.91 10.77 -23.94
N LEU A 126 -24.66 10.23 -22.98
CA LEU A 126 -24.23 9.08 -22.19
C LEU A 126 -24.47 7.79 -22.95
N VAL A 127 -23.41 7.03 -23.22
CA VAL A 127 -23.49 5.72 -23.85
C VAL A 127 -22.81 4.65 -22.99
N TYR A 128 -23.34 3.45 -23.04
CA TYR A 128 -22.72 2.31 -22.38
C TYR A 128 -21.76 1.61 -23.33
N ALA A 129 -20.52 1.46 -22.89
CA ALA A 129 -19.43 0.89 -23.67
C ALA A 129 -18.96 -0.49 -23.17
N GLY A 130 -19.81 -1.20 -22.41
CA GLY A 130 -19.50 -2.57 -21.98
C GLY A 130 -18.84 -2.68 -20.62
N SER A 131 -18.20 -3.83 -20.36
CA SER A 131 -17.52 -4.14 -19.11
C SER A 131 -16.12 -4.70 -19.35
N ASN A 132 -15.22 -4.56 -18.36
CA ASN A 132 -13.92 -5.22 -18.44
C ASN A 132 -14.06 -6.75 -18.59
N PRO A 133 -13.14 -7.42 -19.30
CA PRO A 133 -11.96 -6.87 -19.96
C PRO A 133 -12.23 -6.37 -21.40
N ARG A 134 -13.47 -6.38 -21.88
CA ARG A 134 -13.81 -6.04 -23.28
C ARG A 134 -14.79 -4.89 -23.32
N PHE A 135 -14.35 -3.77 -23.92
CA PHE A 135 -15.18 -2.58 -24.15
C PHE A 135 -15.57 -2.46 -25.63
N ASP A 136 -16.81 -2.07 -25.90
CA ASP A 136 -17.27 -1.70 -27.23
C ASP A 136 -17.12 -0.18 -27.42
N LEU A 137 -16.10 0.20 -28.12
CA LEU A 137 -15.77 1.61 -28.39
C LEU A 137 -16.33 2.16 -29.70
N SER A 138 -17.11 1.38 -30.45
CA SER A 138 -17.60 1.76 -31.79
C SER A 138 -18.54 2.96 -31.76
N GLY A 139 -19.27 3.19 -30.69
CA GLY A 139 -20.29 4.24 -30.55
C GLY A 139 -19.91 5.41 -29.63
N VAL A 140 -18.65 5.57 -29.19
CA VAL A 140 -18.28 6.53 -28.14
C VAL A 140 -17.82 7.90 -28.62
N ARG A 141 -17.61 8.09 -29.93
CA ARG A 141 -17.09 9.35 -30.49
C ARG A 141 -17.99 10.55 -30.14
N GLY A 142 -17.42 11.57 -29.51
CA GLY A 142 -18.11 12.78 -29.04
C GLY A 142 -19.07 12.55 -27.89
N LYS A 143 -18.96 11.38 -27.20
CA LYS A 143 -19.87 10.96 -26.14
C LYS A 143 -19.15 10.69 -24.85
N VAL A 144 -19.90 10.64 -23.75
CA VAL A 144 -19.41 10.18 -22.42
C VAL A 144 -19.63 8.67 -22.34
N ALA A 145 -18.54 7.93 -22.22
CA ALA A 145 -18.56 6.48 -22.12
C ALA A 145 -18.81 6.05 -20.66
N LEU A 146 -19.84 5.27 -20.41
CA LEU A 146 -20.06 4.56 -19.15
C LEU A 146 -19.59 3.12 -19.31
N VAL A 147 -18.74 2.65 -18.44
CA VAL A 147 -18.26 1.27 -18.42
C VAL A 147 -18.45 0.63 -17.05
N ASP A 148 -18.72 -0.66 -17.04
CA ASP A 148 -18.75 -1.46 -15.82
C ASP A 148 -17.38 -2.06 -15.55
N PHE A 149 -17.00 -2.09 -14.27
CA PHE A 149 -15.73 -2.64 -13.83
C PHE A 149 -15.92 -3.60 -12.66
N THR A 150 -15.39 -4.79 -12.81
CA THR A 150 -15.31 -5.85 -11.77
C THR A 150 -13.85 -6.10 -11.43
N ILE A 151 -13.53 -6.17 -10.15
CA ILE A 151 -12.17 -6.50 -9.69
C ILE A 151 -11.86 -7.96 -10.00
N ASN A 152 -10.73 -8.20 -10.64
CA ASN A 152 -10.26 -9.55 -10.85
C ASN A 152 -9.73 -10.13 -9.55
N THR A 153 -10.34 -11.21 -9.07
CA THR A 153 -9.80 -11.99 -7.96
C THR A 153 -8.48 -12.63 -8.39
N ARG A 154 -7.42 -12.41 -7.62
CA ARG A 154 -6.14 -13.08 -7.82
C ARG A 154 -6.05 -14.30 -6.92
N ASP A 155 -5.80 -15.44 -7.53
CA ASP A 155 -5.43 -16.66 -6.81
C ASP A 155 -3.94 -16.61 -6.47
N TRP A 156 -3.64 -16.26 -5.24
CA TRP A 156 -2.26 -16.18 -4.73
C TRP A 156 -1.59 -17.54 -4.74
N ALA A 157 -2.29 -18.62 -4.41
CA ALA A 157 -1.74 -19.97 -4.42
C ALA A 157 -1.27 -20.41 -5.82
N HIS A 158 -1.90 -19.87 -6.88
CA HIS A 158 -1.49 -20.13 -8.26
C HIS A 158 -0.27 -19.31 -8.69
N GLN A 159 -0.07 -18.14 -8.10
CA GLN A 159 1.01 -17.20 -8.47
C GLN A 159 2.27 -17.38 -7.63
N TYR A 160 2.12 -17.84 -6.40
CA TYR A 160 3.19 -17.93 -5.41
C TYR A 160 3.28 -19.32 -4.80
N GLN A 161 4.50 -19.75 -4.56
CA GLN A 161 4.78 -20.94 -3.77
C GLN A 161 5.06 -20.52 -2.33
N ALA A 162 4.34 -21.04 -1.35
CA ALA A 162 4.58 -20.76 0.04
C ALA A 162 5.91 -21.37 0.51
N TRP A 163 6.77 -20.54 1.10
CA TRP A 163 7.91 -20.99 1.90
C TRP A 163 7.50 -21.30 3.34
N GLY A 164 6.52 -20.54 3.86
CA GLY A 164 5.94 -20.70 5.18
C GLY A 164 4.74 -19.78 5.38
N ILE A 165 3.86 -20.17 6.30
CA ILE A 165 2.65 -19.43 6.64
C ILE A 165 2.62 -19.27 8.16
N HIS A 166 2.28 -18.07 8.63
CA HIS A 166 2.09 -17.76 10.04
C HIS A 166 0.73 -17.06 10.25
N PRO A 167 -0.11 -17.50 11.20
CA PRO A 167 0.00 -18.76 11.94
C PRO A 167 -0.17 -20.00 11.01
N PRO A 168 0.48 -21.13 11.32
CA PRO A 168 0.53 -22.30 10.42
C PRO A 168 -0.82 -23.03 10.26
N THR A 169 -1.83 -22.64 11.04
CA THR A 169 -3.19 -23.19 10.97
C THR A 169 -4.06 -22.53 9.91
N GLU A 170 -3.60 -21.44 9.30
CA GLU A 170 -4.34 -20.71 8.29
C GLU A 170 -3.88 -21.06 6.87
N THR A 171 -4.75 -20.81 5.90
CA THR A 171 -4.44 -20.92 4.48
C THR A 171 -4.24 -19.55 3.89
N PHE A 172 -3.28 -19.42 2.97
CA PHE A 172 -3.03 -18.18 2.27
C PHE A 172 -4.24 -17.80 1.40
N PRO A 173 -4.84 -16.62 1.57
CA PRO A 173 -6.11 -16.30 0.92
C PRO A 173 -5.94 -15.92 -0.55
N SER A 174 -6.99 -16.13 -1.32
CA SER A 174 -7.22 -15.39 -2.56
C SER A 174 -7.70 -13.97 -2.22
N ALA A 175 -7.18 -12.96 -2.89
CA ALA A 175 -7.52 -11.58 -2.58
C ALA A 175 -8.02 -10.80 -3.80
N SER A 176 -9.19 -10.18 -3.65
CA SER A 176 -9.69 -9.13 -4.54
C SER A 176 -9.50 -7.79 -3.85
N ARG A 177 -8.79 -6.86 -4.48
CA ARG A 177 -8.48 -5.54 -3.89
C ARG A 177 -8.67 -4.44 -4.93
N PRO A 178 -9.29 -3.29 -4.62
CA PRO A 178 -9.44 -2.17 -5.55
C PRO A 178 -8.11 -1.74 -6.19
N ALA A 179 -7.02 -1.68 -5.41
CA ALA A 179 -5.69 -1.36 -5.90
C ALA A 179 -5.16 -2.29 -7.01
N ARG A 180 -5.72 -3.48 -7.16
CA ARG A 180 -5.31 -4.51 -8.12
C ARG A 180 -6.22 -4.64 -9.31
N GLY A 181 -7.35 -3.97 -9.32
CA GLY A 181 -8.42 -4.17 -10.26
C GLY A 181 -8.79 -2.95 -11.10
N ALA A 182 -8.06 -1.85 -11.06
CA ALA A 182 -8.45 -0.66 -11.81
C ALA A 182 -8.27 -0.82 -13.33
N ILE A 183 -9.08 -0.08 -14.09
CA ILE A 183 -8.76 0.25 -15.49
C ILE A 183 -7.44 1.02 -15.46
N ASN A 184 -6.46 0.55 -16.21
CA ASN A 184 -5.11 1.13 -16.15
C ASN A 184 -4.83 2.16 -17.23
N ASP A 185 -5.69 2.28 -18.25
CA ASP A 185 -5.43 3.10 -19.41
C ASP A 185 -6.76 3.57 -20.06
N LEU A 186 -6.91 4.87 -20.19
CA LEU A 186 -8.04 5.51 -20.87
C LEU A 186 -7.73 5.86 -22.34
N THR A 187 -6.50 5.65 -22.81
CA THR A 187 -6.08 5.93 -24.19
C THR A 187 -6.98 5.27 -25.24
N PRO A 188 -7.47 4.02 -25.08
CA PRO A 188 -8.38 3.42 -26.04
C PRO A 188 -9.68 4.23 -26.21
N PHE A 189 -10.24 4.76 -25.12
CA PHE A 189 -11.45 5.60 -25.16
C PHE A 189 -11.16 6.95 -25.82
N GLN A 190 -10.03 7.56 -25.49
CA GLN A 190 -9.57 8.80 -26.12
C GLN A 190 -9.36 8.61 -27.62
N THR A 191 -8.70 7.55 -28.05
CA THR A 191 -8.44 7.24 -29.46
C THR A 191 -9.74 7.00 -30.21
N ALA A 192 -10.73 6.37 -29.57
CA ALA A 192 -12.08 6.20 -30.15
C ALA A 192 -12.89 7.51 -30.20
N GLY A 193 -12.38 8.59 -29.57
CA GLY A 193 -12.97 9.91 -29.57
C GLY A 193 -14.03 10.16 -28.51
N ALA A 194 -14.06 9.37 -27.44
CA ALA A 194 -14.87 9.68 -26.26
C ALA A 194 -14.39 11.00 -25.61
N VAL A 195 -15.31 11.74 -24.99
CA VAL A 195 -15.01 13.04 -24.35
C VAL A 195 -14.80 12.93 -22.85
N ALA A 196 -15.31 11.86 -22.22
CA ALA A 196 -15.08 11.49 -20.83
C ALA A 196 -15.38 10.01 -20.61
N VAL A 197 -14.86 9.43 -19.53
CA VAL A 197 -15.13 8.04 -19.12
C VAL A 197 -15.67 8.03 -17.69
N ILE A 198 -16.83 7.38 -17.50
CA ILE A 198 -17.40 7.09 -16.19
C ILE A 198 -17.23 5.60 -15.93
N ILE A 199 -16.53 5.24 -14.86
CA ILE A 199 -16.21 3.86 -14.51
C ILE A 199 -17.07 3.46 -13.31
N ARG A 200 -17.93 2.46 -13.48
CA ARG A 200 -18.79 1.95 -12.42
C ARG A 200 -18.19 0.74 -11.75
N TRP A 201 -17.95 0.82 -10.44
CA TRP A 201 -17.64 -0.34 -9.62
C TRP A 201 -18.84 -1.28 -9.48
N LEU A 202 -18.69 -2.58 -9.80
CA LEU A 202 -19.77 -3.56 -9.67
C LEU A 202 -19.73 -4.35 -8.37
N ASP A 203 -18.55 -4.66 -7.88
CA ASP A 203 -18.27 -5.60 -6.78
C ASP A 203 -17.58 -4.94 -5.58
N VAL A 204 -17.60 -3.62 -5.52
CA VAL A 204 -17.03 -2.81 -4.43
C VAL A 204 -18.16 -2.06 -3.74
N SER A 205 -18.18 -2.06 -2.41
CA SER A 205 -19.14 -1.26 -1.62
C SER A 205 -18.93 0.24 -1.85
N PRO A 206 -19.96 1.07 -1.60
CA PRO A 206 -19.80 2.52 -1.69
C PRO A 206 -18.71 3.07 -0.78
N MET A 207 -18.56 2.53 0.44
CA MET A 207 -17.51 2.94 1.37
C MET A 207 -16.12 2.58 0.88
N ASN A 208 -15.92 1.40 0.29
CA ASN A 208 -14.63 0.98 -0.22
C ASN A 208 -14.29 1.63 -1.56
N ALA A 209 -15.30 2.01 -2.36
CA ALA A 209 -15.12 2.74 -3.62
C ALA A 209 -14.73 4.22 -3.41
N ALA A 210 -15.05 4.77 -2.23
CA ALA A 210 -14.80 6.18 -1.94
C ALA A 210 -13.31 6.49 -1.89
N ASP A 211 -12.93 7.60 -2.51
CA ASP A 211 -11.58 8.19 -2.47
C ASP A 211 -10.44 7.27 -2.96
N GLN A 212 -10.76 6.19 -3.70
CA GLN A 212 -9.75 5.29 -4.26
C GLN A 212 -8.87 6.01 -5.30
N TYR A 213 -7.57 6.14 -5.00
CA TYR A 213 -6.56 6.76 -5.88
C TYR A 213 -5.94 5.70 -6.79
N THR A 214 -6.71 5.22 -7.76
CA THR A 214 -6.29 4.12 -8.63
C THR A 214 -6.63 4.39 -10.10
N PRO A 215 -5.73 4.06 -11.03
CA PRO A 215 -4.35 3.56 -10.88
C PRO A 215 -3.39 4.69 -10.44
N PHE A 216 -2.54 4.42 -9.47
CA PHE A 216 -1.73 5.44 -8.79
C PHE A 216 -0.43 5.83 -9.50
N SER A 217 -0.01 5.13 -10.53
CA SER A 217 1.28 5.34 -11.17
C SER A 217 1.18 5.10 -12.68
N ARG A 218 0.66 6.10 -13.41
CA ARG A 218 0.44 6.02 -14.87
C ARG A 218 0.88 7.30 -15.56
N PRO A 219 1.22 7.22 -16.87
CA PRO A 219 1.41 8.42 -17.68
C PRO A 219 0.12 9.26 -17.73
N PRO A 220 0.22 10.60 -17.96
CA PRO A 220 -0.93 11.46 -18.14
C PRO A 220 -1.85 10.94 -19.27
N GLN A 221 -3.15 11.07 -19.01
CA GLN A 221 -4.21 10.77 -19.96
C GLN A 221 -4.88 12.10 -20.34
N ASN A 222 -5.21 12.30 -21.62
CA ASN A 222 -5.82 13.56 -22.07
C ASN A 222 -7.37 13.50 -22.10
N ILE A 223 -7.96 12.53 -21.42
CA ILE A 223 -9.42 12.35 -21.31
C ILE A 223 -9.78 12.26 -19.83
N PRO A 224 -10.81 13.01 -19.34
CA PRO A 224 -11.23 12.91 -17.95
C PRO A 224 -11.86 11.56 -17.64
N GLY A 225 -11.49 10.99 -16.50
CA GLY A 225 -12.01 9.74 -15.97
C GLY A 225 -12.48 9.87 -14.53
N VAL A 226 -13.66 9.36 -14.21
CA VAL A 226 -14.23 9.37 -12.86
C VAL A 226 -14.84 8.02 -12.51
N TYR A 227 -14.80 7.68 -11.21
CA TYR A 227 -15.41 6.45 -10.70
C TYR A 227 -16.73 6.75 -10.00
N VAL A 228 -17.70 5.86 -10.17
CA VAL A 228 -18.98 5.88 -9.46
C VAL A 228 -19.24 4.55 -8.79
N GLY A 229 -19.91 4.59 -7.64
CA GLY A 229 -20.36 3.38 -6.96
C GLY A 229 -21.44 2.65 -7.76
N ARG A 230 -21.69 1.39 -7.37
CA ARG A 230 -22.62 0.47 -8.02
C ARG A 230 -23.99 1.07 -8.29
N ASP A 231 -24.62 1.70 -7.28
CA ASP A 231 -26.00 2.18 -7.38
C ASP A 231 -26.13 3.45 -8.20
N VAL A 232 -25.16 4.36 -8.07
CA VAL A 232 -25.08 5.56 -8.91
C VAL A 232 -24.88 5.15 -10.37
N GLY A 233 -23.94 4.24 -10.61
CA GLY A 233 -23.68 3.71 -11.95
C GLY A 233 -24.89 2.97 -12.54
N ALA A 234 -25.70 2.26 -11.72
CA ALA A 234 -26.94 1.63 -12.20
C ALA A 234 -27.95 2.69 -12.70
N ARG A 235 -28.10 3.81 -11.98
CA ARG A 235 -28.94 4.92 -12.42
C ARG A 235 -28.44 5.55 -13.73
N LEU A 236 -27.14 5.76 -13.84
CA LEU A 236 -26.52 6.24 -15.10
C LEU A 236 -26.69 5.22 -16.24
N ARG A 237 -26.56 3.93 -15.94
CA ARG A 237 -26.74 2.84 -16.93
C ARG A 237 -28.15 2.83 -17.53
N ALA A 238 -29.19 3.13 -16.71
CA ALA A 238 -30.56 3.23 -17.18
C ALA A 238 -30.80 4.44 -18.08
N LEU A 239 -29.95 5.47 -18.01
CA LEU A 239 -30.00 6.66 -18.87
C LEU A 239 -29.16 6.50 -20.13
N ALA A 240 -28.21 5.59 -20.17
CA ALA A 240 -27.33 5.41 -21.31
C ALA A 240 -28.08 4.90 -22.56
N GLY A 241 -27.81 5.50 -23.70
CA GLY A 241 -28.46 5.18 -24.98
C GLY A 241 -29.86 5.78 -25.15
N THR A 242 -30.35 6.61 -24.23
CA THR A 242 -31.64 7.30 -24.33
C THR A 242 -31.54 8.73 -24.91
N GLY A 243 -30.35 9.12 -25.40
CA GLY A 243 -30.08 10.48 -25.86
C GLY A 243 -29.81 11.49 -24.72
N VAL A 244 -29.78 11.03 -23.46
CA VAL A 244 -29.49 11.90 -22.32
C VAL A 244 -28.03 12.35 -22.33
N ARG A 245 -27.85 13.66 -22.18
CA ARG A 245 -26.51 14.26 -22.06
C ARG A 245 -26.11 14.38 -20.58
N VAL A 246 -24.87 14.11 -20.29
CA VAL A 246 -24.25 14.29 -18.97
C VAL A 246 -23.05 15.21 -19.07
N THR A 247 -22.82 15.99 -18.02
CA THR A 247 -21.62 16.82 -17.88
C THR A 247 -20.76 16.19 -16.80
N VAL A 248 -19.50 15.93 -17.11
CA VAL A 248 -18.46 15.48 -16.16
C VAL A 248 -17.55 16.65 -15.90
N VAL A 249 -17.34 16.98 -14.62
CA VAL A 249 -16.37 17.98 -14.17
C VAL A 249 -15.28 17.26 -13.41
N LEU A 250 -14.03 17.42 -13.83
CA LEU A 250 -12.81 17.02 -13.14
C LEU A 250 -11.80 18.15 -13.33
N GLU A 251 -11.66 18.97 -12.29
CA GLU A 251 -10.66 20.02 -12.29
C GLU A 251 -9.36 19.47 -11.73
N ALA A 252 -8.26 19.73 -12.44
CA ALA A 252 -6.93 19.34 -12.01
C ALA A 252 -5.90 20.34 -12.48
N GLU A 253 -4.86 20.53 -11.68
CA GLU A 253 -3.77 21.44 -11.96
C GLU A 253 -2.46 20.68 -12.15
N THR A 254 -1.61 21.19 -13.00
CA THR A 254 -0.25 20.71 -13.16
C THR A 254 0.71 21.79 -12.68
N THR A 255 1.45 21.50 -11.60
CA THR A 255 2.52 22.37 -11.10
C THR A 255 3.83 21.94 -11.76
N ALA A 256 4.37 22.80 -12.62
CA ALA A 256 5.65 22.53 -13.27
C ALA A 256 6.80 22.53 -12.26
N ASP A 257 7.81 21.69 -12.51
CA ASP A 257 9.04 21.59 -11.72
C ASP A 257 8.82 21.42 -10.21
N ALA A 258 7.73 20.77 -9.79
CA ALA A 258 7.44 20.50 -8.39
C ALA A 258 8.58 19.68 -7.76
N PRO A 259 9.15 20.10 -6.62
CA PRO A 259 10.26 19.41 -6.00
C PRO A 259 9.80 18.19 -5.20
N THR A 260 10.66 17.17 -5.16
CA THR A 260 10.52 16.03 -4.28
C THR A 260 11.90 15.46 -3.94
N GLU A 261 12.01 14.65 -2.87
CA GLU A 261 13.31 14.15 -2.41
C GLU A 261 13.24 12.70 -1.94
N THR A 262 14.28 11.95 -2.25
CA THR A 262 14.60 10.67 -1.62
C THR A 262 15.55 10.90 -0.46
N ILE A 263 15.28 10.31 0.69
CA ILE A 263 16.15 10.32 1.86
C ILE A 263 16.94 9.03 1.90
N VAL A 264 18.25 9.13 2.09
CA VAL A 264 19.14 7.99 2.32
C VAL A 264 19.84 8.19 3.65
N ALA A 265 19.47 7.43 4.66
CA ALA A 265 20.10 7.51 5.97
C ALA A 265 21.03 6.32 6.20
N THR A 266 22.23 6.56 6.75
CA THR A 266 23.24 5.53 7.00
C THR A 266 23.59 5.47 8.48
N LEU A 267 23.49 4.27 9.06
CA LEU A 267 23.94 3.95 10.40
C LEU A 267 25.18 3.03 10.31
N PRO A 268 26.40 3.54 10.54
CA PRO A 268 27.63 2.77 10.38
C PRO A 268 27.69 1.55 11.32
N GLY A 269 28.14 0.40 10.80
CA GLY A 269 28.43 -0.80 11.55
C GLY A 269 29.91 -0.94 11.92
N ALA A 270 30.28 -2.12 12.43
CA ALA A 270 31.68 -2.48 12.68
C ALA A 270 32.47 -2.61 11.37
N SER A 271 31.80 -3.03 10.27
CA SER A 271 32.33 -3.04 8.92
C SER A 271 31.44 -2.23 7.98
N ASP A 272 32.07 -1.54 7.04
CA ASP A 272 31.42 -0.79 5.95
C ASP A 272 31.51 -1.53 4.59
N ASP A 273 32.02 -2.77 4.58
CA ASP A 273 32.17 -3.57 3.37
C ASP A 273 30.85 -4.28 2.98
N ASP A 274 30.09 -4.68 3.99
CA ASP A 274 28.79 -5.34 3.85
C ASP A 274 27.66 -4.45 4.41
N ILE A 275 26.59 -4.29 3.64
CA ILE A 275 25.43 -3.47 4.01
C ILE A 275 24.17 -4.33 4.10
N VAL A 276 23.33 -4.08 5.08
CA VAL A 276 21.91 -4.48 5.08
C VAL A 276 21.06 -3.25 4.77
N MET A 277 20.27 -3.34 3.73
CA MET A 277 19.39 -2.26 3.30
C MET A 277 17.97 -2.48 3.81
N LEU A 278 17.38 -1.44 4.39
CA LEU A 278 15.99 -1.41 4.83
C LEU A 278 15.30 -0.27 4.09
N ASN A 279 14.42 -0.57 3.13
CA ASN A 279 13.86 0.45 2.26
C ASN A 279 12.34 0.51 2.29
N THR A 280 11.81 1.65 1.87
CA THR A 280 10.40 1.92 1.63
C THR A 280 10.23 3.14 0.74
N HIS A 281 8.99 3.50 0.38
CA HIS A 281 8.66 4.81 -0.20
C HIS A 281 8.06 5.75 0.86
N THR A 282 7.90 7.03 0.51
CA THR A 282 7.45 8.09 1.44
C THR A 282 6.14 8.76 1.02
N ASP A 283 5.66 8.49 -0.16
CA ASP A 283 4.47 9.08 -0.76
C ASP A 283 3.33 8.08 -0.85
N GLY A 284 2.10 8.56 -0.59
CA GLY A 284 0.89 7.72 -0.60
C GLY A 284 -0.36 8.51 -0.21
N PRO A 285 -1.55 7.91 -0.39
CA PRO A 285 -2.82 8.59 -0.19
C PRO A 285 -3.32 8.59 1.26
N ASN A 286 -2.75 7.79 2.17
CA ASN A 286 -3.34 7.56 3.49
C ASN A 286 -2.30 7.27 4.58
N ALA A 287 -2.75 6.79 5.74
CA ALA A 287 -1.90 6.46 6.88
C ALA A 287 -1.23 5.07 6.79
N THR A 288 -1.53 4.30 5.76
CA THR A 288 -1.06 2.92 5.57
C THR A 288 0.05 2.84 4.53
N GLU A 289 -0.17 3.44 3.37
CA GLU A 289 0.65 3.23 2.18
C GLU A 289 2.11 3.62 2.41
N GLU A 290 2.37 4.76 3.04
CA GLU A 290 3.72 5.28 3.27
C GLU A 290 4.26 5.07 4.70
N ASN A 291 3.54 4.35 5.58
CA ASN A 291 3.93 4.22 6.98
C ASN A 291 5.14 3.30 7.23
N GLY A 292 5.57 2.56 6.23
CA GLY A 292 6.84 1.83 6.29
C GLY A 292 8.00 2.73 6.72
N ALA A 293 7.98 4.01 6.33
CA ALA A 293 9.00 4.99 6.72
C ALA A 293 9.05 5.24 8.24
N LEU A 294 7.92 5.25 8.94
CA LEU A 294 7.88 5.31 10.41
C LEU A 294 8.45 4.03 11.03
N GLY A 295 8.20 2.88 10.41
CA GLY A 295 8.84 1.62 10.78
C GLY A 295 10.36 1.68 10.66
N LEU A 296 10.88 2.29 9.58
CA LEU A 296 12.32 2.50 9.40
C LEU A 296 12.91 3.46 10.44
N VAL A 297 12.22 4.54 10.81
CA VAL A 297 12.64 5.44 11.92
C VAL A 297 12.70 4.67 13.24
N ALA A 298 11.69 3.83 13.53
CA ALA A 298 11.68 3.01 14.74
C ALA A 298 12.84 2.00 14.77
N LEU A 299 13.15 1.36 13.65
CA LEU A 299 14.28 0.45 13.51
C LEU A 299 15.62 1.19 13.63
N ALA A 300 15.77 2.35 13.01
CA ALA A 300 16.95 3.19 13.15
C ALA A 300 17.18 3.58 14.63
N LYS A 301 16.11 3.96 15.34
CA LYS A 301 16.16 4.26 16.78
C LYS A 301 16.54 3.04 17.62
N TYR A 302 16.08 1.86 17.29
CA TYR A 302 16.48 0.61 17.93
C TYR A 302 17.98 0.35 17.72
N PHE A 303 18.44 0.32 16.47
CA PHE A 303 19.82 -0.01 16.14
C PHE A 303 20.83 1.07 16.53
N SER A 304 20.45 2.35 16.61
CA SER A 304 21.35 3.42 17.08
C SER A 304 21.78 3.26 18.53
N LYS A 305 20.94 2.62 19.37
CA LYS A 305 21.26 2.32 20.77
C LYS A 305 22.23 1.12 20.95
N ILE A 306 22.44 0.32 19.90
CA ILE A 306 23.40 -0.77 19.91
C ILE A 306 24.78 -0.20 19.59
N PRO A 307 25.84 -0.46 20.40
CA PRO A 307 27.19 0.02 20.11
C PRO A 307 27.66 -0.34 18.69
N ARG A 308 28.39 0.57 18.03
CA ARG A 308 28.90 0.35 16.66
C ARG A 308 29.63 -0.97 16.51
N ALA A 309 30.48 -1.32 17.47
CA ALA A 309 31.25 -2.55 17.46
C ALA A 309 30.39 -3.84 17.50
N GLU A 310 29.16 -3.74 17.99
CA GLU A 310 28.21 -4.86 18.04
C GLU A 310 27.29 -4.91 16.82
N ARG A 311 27.21 -3.84 16.03
CA ARG A 311 26.51 -3.82 14.74
C ARG A 311 27.45 -4.38 13.66
N ARG A 312 27.31 -5.64 13.33
CA ARG A 312 28.22 -6.32 12.36
C ARG A 312 28.33 -5.59 11.03
N ARG A 313 27.21 -5.08 10.50
CA ARG A 313 27.09 -4.42 9.19
C ARG A 313 26.52 -3.02 9.33
N SER A 314 26.88 -2.16 8.42
CA SER A 314 26.21 -0.88 8.24
C SER A 314 24.76 -1.09 7.81
N LEU A 315 23.84 -0.28 8.34
CA LEU A 315 22.44 -0.27 7.94
C LEU A 315 22.19 0.97 7.09
N VAL A 316 21.59 0.79 5.92
CA VAL A 316 21.23 1.89 5.02
C VAL A 316 19.72 1.89 4.82
N PHE A 317 19.12 3.06 4.98
CA PHE A 317 17.67 3.28 4.98
C PHE A 317 17.28 4.20 3.81
N PRO A 318 17.13 3.68 2.58
CA PRO A 318 16.54 4.46 1.49
C PRO A 318 15.03 4.60 1.70
N MET A 319 14.56 5.83 1.83
CA MET A 319 13.16 6.22 1.87
C MET A 319 12.87 7.00 0.59
N THR A 320 12.37 6.32 -0.42
CA THR A 320 12.31 6.84 -1.79
C THR A 320 11.03 7.62 -2.05
N THR A 321 11.13 8.66 -2.86
CA THR A 321 10.00 9.41 -3.41
C THR A 321 9.63 8.90 -4.80
N GLY A 322 8.43 9.20 -5.28
CA GLY A 322 8.02 8.98 -6.66
C GLY A 322 7.24 7.70 -6.92
N HIS A 323 6.81 6.99 -5.86
CA HIS A 323 5.95 5.83 -6.00
C HIS A 323 4.60 6.22 -6.63
N PHE A 324 4.10 7.41 -6.30
CA PHE A 324 2.86 7.99 -6.81
C PHE A 324 3.06 9.03 -7.94
N ALA A 325 4.26 9.18 -8.48
CA ALA A 325 4.57 10.14 -9.55
C ALA A 325 4.62 9.51 -10.95
N GLY A 326 4.20 8.27 -11.12
CA GLY A 326 4.23 7.61 -12.42
C GLY A 326 5.66 7.43 -12.96
N PRO A 327 5.89 7.67 -14.26
CA PRO A 327 7.20 7.45 -14.86
C PRO A 327 8.19 8.60 -14.62
N TRP A 328 7.77 9.75 -14.07
CA TRP A 328 8.61 10.96 -13.98
C TRP A 328 9.67 10.90 -12.90
N VAL A 329 9.35 10.28 -11.75
CA VAL A 329 10.30 10.10 -10.64
C VAL A 329 10.54 8.60 -10.45
N PRO A 330 11.77 8.10 -10.65
CA PRO A 330 12.01 6.66 -10.79
C PRO A 330 12.11 5.88 -9.47
N SER A 331 11.65 6.43 -8.33
CA SER A 331 11.58 5.78 -7.01
C SER A 331 12.83 4.94 -6.68
N ILE A 332 12.70 3.71 -6.13
CA ILE A 332 13.84 2.83 -5.79
C ILE A 332 14.72 2.49 -7.00
N ARG A 333 14.16 2.45 -8.21
CA ARG A 333 14.98 2.22 -9.41
C ARG A 333 15.97 3.35 -9.66
N GLY A 334 15.56 4.59 -9.43
CA GLY A 334 16.44 5.76 -9.53
C GLY A 334 17.52 5.76 -8.46
N PHE A 335 17.18 5.37 -7.24
CA PHE A 335 18.15 5.17 -6.16
C PHE A 335 19.21 4.13 -6.54
N ILE A 336 18.81 2.97 -7.06
CA ILE A 336 19.73 1.92 -7.51
C ILE A 336 20.70 2.45 -8.57
N GLN A 337 20.21 3.17 -9.56
CA GLN A 337 21.02 3.73 -10.64
C GLN A 337 22.04 4.79 -10.15
N LYS A 338 21.66 5.59 -9.18
CA LYS A 338 22.52 6.65 -8.60
C LYS A 338 23.56 6.13 -7.61
N ASN A 339 23.34 4.96 -7.01
CA ASN A 339 24.14 4.45 -5.91
C ASN A 339 24.74 3.04 -6.19
N PRO A 340 25.44 2.83 -7.33
CA PRO A 340 25.92 1.51 -7.73
C PRO A 340 26.90 0.89 -6.72
N ASP A 341 27.69 1.69 -6.01
CA ASP A 341 28.64 1.19 -5.01
C ASP A 341 27.92 0.70 -3.74
N LEU A 342 26.85 1.38 -3.29
CA LEU A 342 26.00 0.91 -2.21
C LEU A 342 25.33 -0.41 -2.59
N ILE A 343 24.79 -0.51 -3.80
CA ILE A 343 24.16 -1.72 -4.31
C ILE A 343 25.13 -2.90 -4.33
N LYS A 344 26.36 -2.69 -4.80
CA LYS A 344 27.41 -3.73 -4.83
C LYS A 344 27.76 -4.25 -3.44
N LYS A 345 27.77 -3.39 -2.42
CA LYS A 345 28.05 -3.73 -1.02
C LYS A 345 26.83 -4.34 -0.31
N THR A 346 25.61 -4.24 -0.86
CA THR A 346 24.40 -4.71 -0.20
C THR A 346 24.31 -6.23 -0.28
N VAL A 347 24.32 -6.88 0.89
CA VAL A 347 24.26 -8.35 1.01
C VAL A 347 22.85 -8.86 1.23
N ALA A 348 21.94 -8.02 1.75
CA ALA A 348 20.53 -8.31 1.92
C ALA A 348 19.71 -7.02 1.93
N ALA A 349 18.46 -7.11 1.49
CA ALA A 349 17.51 -6.01 1.56
C ALA A 349 16.18 -6.47 2.15
N VAL A 350 15.54 -5.59 2.90
CA VAL A 350 14.19 -5.77 3.44
C VAL A 350 13.38 -4.53 3.11
N THR A 351 12.36 -4.69 2.29
CA THR A 351 11.38 -3.63 2.03
C THR A 351 10.27 -3.72 3.06
N VAL A 352 9.97 -2.61 3.71
CA VAL A 352 8.98 -2.50 4.78
C VAL A 352 7.86 -1.58 4.30
N GLU A 353 6.65 -2.12 4.12
CA GLU A 353 5.49 -1.37 3.65
C GLU A 353 4.24 -1.72 4.47
N HIS A 354 3.29 -0.80 4.62
CA HIS A 354 1.91 -0.99 5.05
C HIS A 354 1.75 -1.64 6.45
N LEU A 355 2.35 -1.05 7.46
CA LEU A 355 2.33 -1.61 8.82
C LEU A 355 0.99 -1.41 9.54
N GLY A 356 0.64 -2.35 10.40
CA GLY A 356 -0.49 -2.26 11.31
C GLY A 356 -1.86 -2.52 10.68
N CYS A 357 -1.96 -3.04 9.47
CA CYS A 357 -3.22 -3.18 8.74
C CYS A 357 -4.17 -4.17 9.40
N ARG A 358 -5.43 -3.75 9.63
CA ARG A 358 -6.55 -4.64 9.95
C ARG A 358 -7.27 -5.07 8.67
N GLU A 359 -7.86 -6.27 8.70
CA GLU A 359 -8.57 -6.81 7.54
C GLU A 359 -9.99 -6.24 7.47
N TRP A 360 -10.25 -5.50 6.37
CA TRP A 360 -11.56 -4.98 6.01
C TRP A 360 -11.99 -5.57 4.68
N LEU A 361 -13.20 -6.11 4.60
CA LEU A 361 -13.69 -6.79 3.41
C LEU A 361 -15.06 -6.26 2.96
N ASP A 362 -15.25 -6.23 1.65
CA ASP A 362 -16.58 -6.13 1.06
C ASP A 362 -17.31 -7.45 1.24
N GLU A 363 -18.57 -7.38 1.68
CA GLU A 363 -19.44 -8.54 1.88
C GLU A 363 -20.76 -8.36 1.14
N VAL A 364 -21.20 -9.40 0.45
CA VAL A 364 -22.51 -9.41 -0.16
C VAL A 364 -23.54 -9.80 0.91
N ALA A 365 -24.41 -8.84 1.28
CA ALA A 365 -25.52 -9.08 2.20
C ALA A 365 -26.71 -9.75 1.49
N THR A 366 -27.63 -10.28 2.27
CA THR A 366 -28.94 -10.79 1.78
C THR A 366 -29.63 -9.67 0.98
N GLY A 367 -30.06 -9.97 -0.23
CA GLY A 367 -30.64 -8.99 -1.16
C GLY A 367 -29.65 -8.32 -2.12
N GLY A 368 -28.38 -8.76 -2.10
CA GLY A 368 -27.34 -8.28 -3.05
C GLY A 368 -26.69 -6.95 -2.69
N ALA A 369 -27.01 -6.35 -1.52
CA ALA A 369 -26.29 -5.21 -1.01
C ALA A 369 -24.85 -5.58 -0.66
N ILE A 370 -23.89 -4.69 -0.95
CA ILE A 370 -22.50 -4.89 -0.57
C ILE A 370 -22.17 -3.99 0.62
N GLY A 371 -21.83 -4.60 1.75
CA GLY A 371 -21.35 -3.93 2.95
C GLY A 371 -19.81 -3.89 2.97
N TYR A 372 -19.26 -3.07 3.85
CA TYR A 372 -17.82 -3.00 4.11
C TYR A 372 -17.58 -3.03 5.61
N ARG A 373 -16.82 -3.99 6.10
CA ARG A 373 -16.63 -4.14 7.53
C ARG A 373 -15.25 -4.62 7.93
N ASP A 374 -14.88 -4.29 9.15
CA ASP A 374 -13.80 -4.93 9.90
C ASP A 374 -14.15 -6.38 10.20
N THR A 375 -13.26 -7.31 9.85
CA THR A 375 -13.42 -8.73 10.14
C THR A 375 -13.01 -9.11 11.58
N GLY A 376 -12.42 -8.16 12.32
CA GLY A 376 -11.80 -8.40 13.63
C GLY A 376 -10.42 -9.08 13.54
N ARG A 377 -9.89 -9.31 12.33
CA ARG A 377 -8.60 -9.95 12.10
C ARG A 377 -7.57 -8.95 11.61
N MET A 378 -6.29 -9.30 11.73
CA MET A 378 -5.20 -8.58 11.08
C MET A 378 -5.18 -8.90 9.59
N GLU A 379 -4.79 -7.92 8.76
CA GLU A 379 -4.61 -8.14 7.32
C GLU A 379 -3.45 -9.11 7.05
N TRP A 380 -3.53 -9.82 5.94
CA TRP A 380 -2.45 -10.67 5.49
C TRP A 380 -1.25 -9.86 5.00
N SER A 381 -0.09 -10.17 5.56
CA SER A 381 1.19 -9.68 5.09
C SER A 381 1.77 -10.65 4.07
N VAL A 382 1.91 -10.18 2.83
CA VAL A 382 2.58 -10.95 1.77
C VAL A 382 4.06 -10.61 1.80
N ALA A 383 4.89 -11.57 2.17
CA ALA A 383 6.33 -11.41 2.19
C ALA A 383 6.96 -12.18 1.03
N ILE A 384 7.37 -11.46 0.00
CA ILE A 384 7.85 -12.04 -1.26
C ILE A 384 9.38 -12.10 -1.25
N THR A 385 9.92 -13.29 -1.50
CA THR A 385 11.36 -13.46 -1.69
C THR A 385 11.67 -14.70 -2.55
N PRO A 386 12.53 -14.60 -3.55
CA PRO A 386 13.07 -15.76 -4.26
C PRO A 386 14.19 -16.47 -3.48
N SER A 387 14.74 -15.84 -2.43
CA SER A 387 15.85 -16.38 -1.64
C SER A 387 15.33 -17.28 -0.51
N LYS A 388 15.65 -18.56 -0.57
CA LYS A 388 15.28 -19.52 0.48
C LYS A 388 15.92 -19.20 1.84
N PRO A 389 17.21 -18.78 1.93
CA PRO A 389 17.77 -18.33 3.19
C PRO A 389 16.98 -17.17 3.81
N MET A 390 16.69 -16.13 3.02
CA MET A 390 15.92 -14.98 3.50
C MET A 390 14.51 -15.39 3.96
N ALA A 391 13.86 -16.31 3.22
CA ALA A 391 12.56 -16.84 3.59
C ALA A 391 12.60 -17.54 4.96
N ASN A 392 13.58 -18.40 5.19
CA ASN A 392 13.74 -19.10 6.48
C ASN A 392 13.93 -18.12 7.64
N LEU A 393 14.78 -17.08 7.45
CA LEU A 393 15.02 -16.05 8.48
C LEU A 393 13.74 -15.30 8.85
N LEU A 394 12.87 -14.99 7.87
CA LEU A 394 11.60 -14.32 8.14
C LEU A 394 10.58 -15.27 8.78
N VAL A 395 10.47 -16.51 8.30
CA VAL A 395 9.59 -17.53 8.92
C VAL A 395 9.91 -17.70 10.39
N ASP A 396 11.21 -17.68 10.76
CA ASP A 396 11.64 -17.72 12.15
C ASP A 396 11.34 -16.41 12.90
N ALA A 397 11.48 -15.25 12.24
CA ALA A 397 11.29 -13.97 12.89
C ALA A 397 9.83 -13.67 13.24
N VAL A 398 8.86 -14.15 12.44
CA VAL A 398 7.43 -13.94 12.67
C VAL A 398 6.86 -14.86 13.77
N GLN A 399 7.60 -15.89 14.22
CA GLN A 399 7.11 -16.78 15.25
C GLN A 399 6.77 -16.04 16.56
N GLY A 400 5.52 -16.21 17.01
CA GLY A 400 5.01 -15.58 18.22
C GLY A 400 4.65 -14.10 18.09
N SER A 401 4.71 -13.52 16.87
CA SER A 401 4.18 -12.19 16.57
C SER A 401 2.66 -12.20 16.39
N LEU A 402 2.07 -10.99 16.30
CA LEU A 402 0.65 -10.81 15.95
C LEU A 402 0.41 -10.85 14.43
N ASP A 403 1.45 -10.99 13.64
CA ASP A 403 1.39 -10.93 12.19
C ASP A 403 0.69 -12.17 11.58
N ARG A 404 -0.04 -11.95 10.50
CA ARG A 404 -0.54 -13.03 9.62
C ARG A 404 0.27 -12.96 8.33
N ALA A 405 1.34 -13.73 8.26
CA ALA A 405 2.31 -13.63 7.18
C ALA A 405 2.33 -14.86 6.27
N GLY A 406 2.22 -14.62 4.97
CA GLY A 406 2.58 -15.60 3.94
C GLY A 406 3.94 -15.26 3.36
N VAL A 407 4.97 -16.05 3.70
CA VAL A 407 6.29 -15.94 3.09
C VAL A 407 6.31 -16.76 1.80
N VAL A 408 6.51 -16.12 0.66
CA VAL A 408 6.25 -16.72 -0.64
C VAL A 408 7.38 -16.50 -1.66
N ASN A 409 7.54 -17.49 -2.54
CA ASN A 409 8.39 -17.42 -3.72
C ASN A 409 7.55 -16.96 -4.94
N PRO A 410 7.98 -15.93 -5.68
CA PRO A 410 7.26 -15.45 -6.87
C PRO A 410 7.50 -16.37 -8.09
N VAL A 411 6.83 -17.53 -8.14
CA VAL A 411 7.00 -18.52 -9.21
C VAL A 411 6.42 -18.06 -10.54
N LYS A 412 5.17 -17.57 -10.51
CA LYS A 412 4.45 -17.02 -11.68
C LYS A 412 3.95 -15.61 -11.43
N GLY A 413 3.95 -15.18 -10.19
CA GLY A 413 3.58 -13.85 -9.78
C GLY A 413 4.74 -12.87 -9.87
N GLY A 414 4.43 -11.57 -9.97
CA GLY A 414 5.44 -10.53 -9.87
C GLY A 414 5.94 -10.38 -8.44
N PHE A 415 7.17 -9.95 -8.29
CA PHE A 415 7.64 -9.39 -7.02
C PHE A 415 7.00 -8.00 -6.89
N LEU A 416 6.19 -7.79 -5.87
CA LEU A 416 5.40 -6.57 -5.66
C LEU A 416 6.17 -5.57 -4.80
N GLY A 417 5.77 -4.29 -4.86
CA GLY A 417 6.35 -3.22 -4.05
C GLY A 417 7.78 -2.84 -4.45
N GLU A 418 8.36 -1.98 -3.65
CA GLU A 418 9.69 -1.39 -3.87
C GLU A 418 10.83 -2.43 -3.88
N GLY A 419 10.67 -3.56 -3.20
CA GLY A 419 11.67 -4.64 -3.18
C GLY A 419 11.94 -5.30 -4.53
N SER A 420 11.02 -5.17 -5.49
CA SER A 420 11.14 -5.81 -6.80
C SER A 420 12.38 -5.39 -7.58
N SER A 421 12.77 -4.12 -7.49
CA SER A 421 13.93 -3.58 -8.20
C SER A 421 15.24 -4.00 -7.55
N LEU A 422 15.30 -4.11 -6.22
CA LEU A 422 16.46 -4.62 -5.49
C LEU A 422 16.69 -6.11 -5.77
N SER A 423 15.62 -6.90 -5.78
CA SER A 423 15.68 -8.31 -6.15
C SER A 423 16.20 -8.51 -7.58
N ARG A 424 15.74 -7.69 -8.54
CA ARG A 424 16.26 -7.72 -9.93
C ARG A 424 17.70 -7.27 -10.05
N ALA A 425 18.19 -6.45 -9.13
CA ALA A 425 19.62 -6.10 -9.04
C ALA A 425 20.48 -7.21 -8.43
N GLY A 426 19.91 -8.40 -8.14
CA GLY A 426 20.63 -9.56 -7.61
C GLY A 426 20.86 -9.52 -6.10
N ILE A 427 20.17 -8.67 -5.37
CA ILE A 427 20.25 -8.60 -3.91
C ILE A 427 19.24 -9.59 -3.31
N PRO A 428 19.66 -10.47 -2.37
CA PRO A 428 18.73 -11.27 -1.58
C PRO A 428 17.73 -10.34 -0.84
N THR A 429 16.47 -10.32 -1.30
CA THR A 429 15.51 -9.31 -0.89
C THR A 429 14.24 -9.95 -0.34
N ILE A 430 13.70 -9.42 0.76
CA ILE A 430 12.33 -9.64 1.21
C ILE A 430 11.53 -8.37 0.88
N GLY A 431 10.45 -8.50 0.13
CA GLY A 431 9.42 -7.47 -0.03
C GLY A 431 8.25 -7.80 0.89
N TYR A 432 8.11 -7.08 1.98
CA TYR A 432 7.01 -7.25 2.92
C TYR A 432 5.93 -6.22 2.62
N ILE A 433 4.77 -6.70 2.17
CA ILE A 433 3.73 -5.84 1.60
C ILE A 433 2.31 -6.35 1.92
N PRO A 434 1.71 -5.97 3.06
CA PRO A 434 0.27 -6.10 3.29
C PRO A 434 -0.52 -5.36 2.22
N GLN A 435 -1.71 -5.86 1.87
CA GLN A 435 -2.51 -5.27 0.79
C GLN A 435 -3.98 -5.17 1.18
N PRO A 436 -4.31 -4.29 2.13
CA PRO A 436 -5.68 -4.12 2.57
C PRO A 436 -6.56 -3.51 1.46
N ASN A 437 -7.87 -3.67 1.58
CA ASN A 437 -8.83 -3.13 0.63
C ASN A 437 -8.78 -1.60 0.50
N TYR A 438 -8.43 -0.92 1.60
CA TYR A 438 -8.31 0.54 1.69
C TYR A 438 -6.92 1.08 1.31
N LEU A 439 -6.05 0.24 0.77
CA LEU A 439 -4.64 0.61 0.49
C LEU A 439 -4.49 1.92 -0.27
N LEU A 440 -5.29 2.13 -1.30
CA LEU A 440 -5.24 3.32 -2.14
C LEU A 440 -6.38 4.33 -1.86
N ALA A 441 -7.16 4.16 -0.80
CA ALA A 441 -8.15 5.15 -0.41
C ALA A 441 -7.47 6.37 0.23
N GLY A 442 -7.82 7.59 -0.23
CA GLY A 442 -7.22 8.85 0.22
C GLY A 442 -8.20 9.77 0.97
N PRO A 443 -8.93 9.30 2.02
CA PRO A 443 -9.76 10.17 2.82
C PRO A 443 -8.92 11.09 3.71
N ALA A 444 -9.51 12.20 4.15
CA ALA A 444 -8.82 13.21 4.94
C ALA A 444 -8.27 12.70 6.30
N ASP A 445 -8.88 11.66 6.88
CA ASP A 445 -8.44 11.01 8.13
C ASP A 445 -7.37 9.91 7.90
N GLY A 446 -7.05 9.63 6.63
CA GLY A 446 -6.04 8.65 6.24
C GLY A 446 -6.40 7.21 6.57
N CYS A 447 -7.65 6.87 6.87
CA CYS A 447 -8.08 5.53 7.30
C CYS A 447 -7.38 5.04 8.58
N ILE A 448 -7.01 5.92 9.49
CA ILE A 448 -6.24 5.59 10.70
C ILE A 448 -6.96 4.57 11.60
N GLU A 449 -8.30 4.58 11.63
CA GLU A 449 -9.12 3.64 12.40
C GLU A 449 -9.02 2.19 11.90
N LYS A 450 -8.49 1.99 10.70
CA LYS A 450 -8.27 0.65 10.11
C LYS A 450 -6.91 0.06 10.44
N LEU A 451 -6.11 0.75 11.27
CA LEU A 451 -4.81 0.30 11.72
C LEU A 451 -4.85 -0.18 13.18
N SER A 452 -3.91 -1.05 13.56
CA SER A 452 -3.69 -1.53 14.91
C SER A 452 -2.30 -1.12 15.39
N PRO A 453 -2.21 -0.33 16.50
CA PRO A 453 -0.93 0.02 17.11
C PRO A 453 -0.16 -1.21 17.61
N GLU A 454 -0.86 -2.24 18.10
CA GLU A 454 -0.25 -3.48 18.57
C GLU A 454 0.39 -4.26 17.44
N LEU A 455 -0.31 -4.38 16.30
CA LEU A 455 0.22 -5.07 15.12
C LEU A 455 1.42 -4.31 14.55
N MET A 456 1.31 -2.99 14.37
CA MET A 456 2.42 -2.16 13.87
C MET A 456 3.68 -2.33 14.71
N HIS A 457 3.57 -2.28 16.03
CA HIS A 457 4.69 -2.47 16.95
C HIS A 457 5.25 -3.90 16.87
N SER A 458 4.38 -4.92 16.81
CA SER A 458 4.78 -6.32 16.65
C SER A 458 5.53 -6.57 15.33
N GLN A 459 5.13 -5.93 14.24
CA GLN A 459 5.81 -6.01 12.95
C GLN A 459 7.19 -5.35 12.98
N ILE A 460 7.33 -4.19 13.64
CA ILE A 460 8.63 -3.55 13.86
C ILE A 460 9.57 -4.46 14.64
N GLU A 461 9.07 -5.15 15.67
CA GLU A 461 9.82 -6.16 16.40
C GLU A 461 10.28 -7.32 15.50
N VAL A 462 9.40 -7.83 14.63
CA VAL A 462 9.75 -8.85 13.62
C VAL A 462 10.92 -8.39 12.74
N PHE A 463 10.90 -7.15 12.25
CA PHE A 463 12.00 -6.63 11.44
C PHE A 463 13.29 -6.44 12.23
N ALA A 464 13.23 -6.01 13.49
CA ALA A 464 14.40 -5.95 14.34
C ALA A 464 15.04 -7.34 14.51
N LYS A 465 14.25 -8.36 14.81
CA LYS A 465 14.68 -9.76 14.90
C LYS A 465 15.25 -10.27 13.57
N LEU A 466 14.59 -9.94 12.45
CA LEU A 466 15.03 -10.33 11.11
C LEU A 466 16.43 -9.77 10.78
N VAL A 467 16.68 -8.50 11.06
CA VAL A 467 18.00 -7.87 10.84
C VAL A 467 19.08 -8.54 11.68
N HIS A 468 18.79 -8.89 12.93
CA HIS A 468 19.74 -9.66 13.78
C HIS A 468 20.02 -11.04 13.19
N ARG A 469 19.01 -11.74 12.66
CA ARG A 469 19.18 -13.05 11.98
C ARG A 469 20.01 -12.92 10.71
N ILE A 470 19.75 -11.90 9.87
CA ILE A 470 20.54 -11.57 8.68
C ILE A 470 22.01 -11.34 9.08
N ASN A 471 22.26 -10.62 10.15
CA ASN A 471 23.60 -10.37 10.68
C ASN A 471 24.30 -11.62 11.21
N GLY A 472 23.56 -12.68 11.53
CA GLY A 472 24.11 -13.99 11.90
C GLY A 472 24.73 -14.76 10.74
N LEU A 473 24.37 -14.48 9.49
CA LEU A 473 24.83 -15.18 8.28
C LEU A 473 25.90 -14.39 7.54
N THR A 474 26.74 -15.11 6.78
CA THR A 474 27.68 -14.52 5.82
C THR A 474 26.97 -14.07 4.54
N ALA A 475 27.59 -13.22 3.73
CA ALA A 475 27.08 -12.83 2.42
C ALA A 475 26.87 -14.03 1.47
N ALA A 476 27.72 -15.05 1.55
CA ALA A 476 27.59 -16.28 0.77
C ALA A 476 26.37 -17.09 1.19
N GLU A 477 26.13 -17.26 2.50
CA GLU A 477 24.96 -17.99 3.02
C GLU A 477 23.64 -17.29 2.67
N LEU A 478 23.60 -15.96 2.62
CA LEU A 478 22.41 -15.20 2.22
C LEU A 478 22.08 -15.37 0.73
N ARG A 479 23.06 -15.70 -0.11
CA ARG A 479 22.92 -15.89 -1.56
C ARG A 479 22.75 -17.36 -1.97
N ALA A 480 22.96 -18.29 -1.06
CA ALA A 480 22.80 -19.73 -1.31
C ALA A 480 21.30 -20.09 -1.46
#